data_b8a65bacb7a923a31b23623f71d830a0
#
_entry.id   b8a65bacb7a923a31b23623f71d830a0
#
_cell.length_a   1.000
_cell.length_b   1.000
_cell.length_c   1.000
_cell.angle_alpha   90.00
_cell.angle_beta   90.00
_cell.angle_gamma   90.00
#
_symmetry.space_group_name_H-M   'P 1'
#
loop_
_entity.id
_entity.type
_entity.pdbx_description
1 polymer ?
#
loop_
_entity_poly.entity_id
_entity_poly.type
_entity_poly.pdbx_seq_one_letter_code
_entity_poly.pdbx_strand_id
1 'polypeptide(L)'
;PFFTLNWAEYTDILTFRGGLNPVTGGLWLSDTAHHHLALAVLFLVAGHMYRTNWGIGHSMKEILEAHKGPFTGEGHKGLYEILTTSWHAQLAINLAMLGSVSIIVAHHMWIGGFCVTGAAAHAAIFMVRDYDPTNNYNNLLDRVIRHRDAIISHLNWICIFLGFHSFGLYIHNDTMSALGRPQDMFSDTAIQLQPVFAQWVQKTHYLAPNLTAPNALSSTSPTWGGDIVAVGGKIAMMPISLGTADFMVHHIHAFTIHVTVLILLKGVLFARSSRLIP
;
A
#
# COMPACT_ATOMS: atom_id res chain seq x y z
N PRO A 1 -23.20 -30.62 -7.62
CA PRO A 1 -23.03 -30.05 -6.25
C PRO A 1 -22.79 -28.55 -6.24
N PHE A 2 -21.93 -28.06 -7.10
CA PHE A 2 -21.65 -26.63 -7.16
C PHE A 2 -22.90 -25.79 -7.48
N PHE A 3 -23.67 -26.17 -8.52
CA PHE A 3 -24.87 -25.45 -8.92
C PHE A 3 -26.05 -25.63 -7.97
N THR A 4 -26.04 -26.67 -7.14
CA THR A 4 -27.01 -26.85 -6.06
C THR A 4 -26.57 -26.17 -4.76
N LEU A 5 -25.44 -25.45 -4.77
CA LEU A 5 -24.83 -24.78 -3.63
C LEU A 5 -24.47 -25.74 -2.47
N ASN A 6 -24.22 -27.01 -2.79
CA ASN A 6 -23.73 -27.99 -1.83
C ASN A 6 -22.22 -27.86 -1.65
N TRP A 7 -21.78 -26.77 -1.02
CA TRP A 7 -20.38 -26.40 -0.88
C TRP A 7 -19.61 -27.35 0.02
N ALA A 8 -20.26 -28.08 0.89
CA ALA A 8 -19.61 -29.08 1.74
C ALA A 8 -18.89 -30.18 0.97
N GLU A 9 -19.28 -30.44 -0.28
CA GLU A 9 -18.64 -31.41 -1.15
C GLU A 9 -17.25 -30.96 -1.65
N TYR A 10 -16.89 -29.68 -1.47
CA TYR A 10 -15.65 -29.10 -1.97
C TYR A 10 -14.65 -28.71 -0.90
N THR A 11 -14.86 -29.13 0.36
CA THR A 11 -14.05 -28.71 1.50
C THR A 11 -12.62 -29.24 1.47
N ASP A 12 -12.30 -30.20 0.62
CA ASP A 12 -10.92 -30.72 0.47
C ASP A 12 -10.08 -29.84 -0.45
N ILE A 13 -10.71 -29.19 -1.44
CA ILE A 13 -10.02 -28.44 -2.50
C ILE A 13 -10.22 -26.94 -2.38
N LEU A 14 -11.19 -26.49 -1.58
CA LEU A 14 -11.50 -25.08 -1.32
C LEU A 14 -11.47 -24.85 0.19
N THR A 15 -10.30 -24.55 0.71
CA THR A 15 -10.05 -24.44 2.14
C THR A 15 -9.76 -23.02 2.58
N PHE A 16 -9.70 -22.81 3.88
CA PHE A 16 -9.19 -21.61 4.51
C PHE A 16 -8.29 -22.03 5.69
N ARG A 17 -7.18 -22.70 5.37
CA ARG A 17 -6.25 -23.28 6.35
C ARG A 17 -5.40 -22.20 7.00
N GLY A 18 -4.94 -21.22 6.24
CA GLY A 18 -4.01 -20.21 6.67
C GLY A 18 -2.57 -20.75 6.79
N GLY A 19 -1.63 -19.84 7.03
CA GLY A 19 -0.22 -20.17 7.17
C GLY A 19 0.41 -20.70 5.91
N LEU A 20 1.51 -21.46 6.07
CA LEU A 20 2.27 -22.04 4.96
C LEU A 20 2.19 -23.56 4.98
N ASN A 21 2.25 -24.15 3.79
CA ASN A 21 2.44 -25.58 3.62
C ASN A 21 3.85 -25.97 4.10
N PRO A 22 4.01 -26.82 5.13
CA PRO A 22 5.31 -27.17 5.67
C PRO A 22 6.17 -28.01 4.73
N VAL A 23 5.58 -28.58 3.66
CA VAL A 23 6.30 -29.37 2.66
C VAL A 23 6.89 -28.47 1.57
N THR A 24 6.11 -27.53 1.06
CA THR A 24 6.53 -26.66 -0.07
C THR A 24 7.08 -25.33 0.38
N GLY A 25 6.74 -24.86 1.59
CA GLY A 25 7.06 -23.54 2.10
C GLY A 25 6.20 -22.43 1.51
N GLY A 26 5.28 -22.74 0.61
CA GLY A 26 4.36 -21.80 -0.01
C GLY A 26 2.98 -21.83 0.62
N LEU A 27 2.09 -21.04 0.07
CA LEU A 27 0.67 -21.05 0.45
C LEU A 27 0.04 -22.41 0.08
N TRP A 28 -0.98 -22.81 0.83
CA TRP A 28 -1.76 -23.97 0.47
C TRP A 28 -2.50 -23.72 -0.85
N LEU A 29 -2.37 -24.66 -1.80
CA LEU A 29 -3.04 -24.53 -3.11
C LEU A 29 -4.56 -24.48 -2.99
N SER A 30 -5.14 -25.21 -2.04
CA SER A 30 -6.58 -25.16 -1.76
C SER A 30 -7.04 -23.82 -1.21
N ASP A 31 -6.21 -23.11 -0.44
CA ASP A 31 -6.47 -21.75 -0.01
C ASP A 31 -6.41 -20.78 -1.19
N THR A 32 -5.43 -20.94 -2.07
CA THR A 32 -5.29 -20.14 -3.28
C THR A 32 -6.48 -20.34 -4.23
N ALA A 33 -6.94 -21.58 -4.38
CA ALA A 33 -8.12 -21.90 -5.19
C ALA A 33 -9.39 -21.25 -4.64
N HIS A 34 -9.61 -21.35 -3.33
CA HIS A 34 -10.76 -20.72 -2.68
C HIS A 34 -10.71 -19.19 -2.78
N HIS A 35 -9.51 -18.60 -2.58
CA HIS A 35 -9.29 -17.15 -2.75
C HIS A 35 -9.73 -16.68 -4.14
N HIS A 36 -9.24 -17.33 -5.19
CA HIS A 36 -9.55 -16.93 -6.56
C HIS A 36 -11.02 -17.15 -6.91
N LEU A 37 -11.63 -18.24 -6.43
CA LEU A 37 -13.06 -18.48 -6.66
C LEU A 37 -13.95 -17.46 -5.94
N ALA A 38 -13.67 -17.17 -4.68
CA ALA A 38 -14.42 -16.20 -3.89
C ALA A 38 -14.32 -14.78 -4.48
N LEU A 39 -13.10 -14.37 -4.86
CA LEU A 39 -12.89 -13.09 -5.54
C LEU A 39 -13.56 -13.03 -6.90
N ALA A 40 -13.57 -14.13 -7.67
CA ALA A 40 -14.25 -14.19 -8.96
C ALA A 40 -15.73 -13.87 -8.83
N VAL A 41 -16.42 -14.49 -7.86
CA VAL A 41 -17.84 -14.22 -7.60
C VAL A 41 -18.05 -12.75 -7.22
N LEU A 42 -17.23 -12.23 -6.33
CA LEU A 42 -17.31 -10.83 -5.89
C LEU A 42 -17.14 -9.86 -7.06
N PHE A 43 -16.10 -10.07 -7.90
CA PHE A 43 -15.85 -9.22 -9.05
C PHE A 43 -16.90 -9.35 -10.16
N LEU A 44 -17.46 -10.55 -10.37
CA LEU A 44 -18.55 -10.73 -11.31
C LEU A 44 -19.79 -9.94 -10.89
N VAL A 45 -20.17 -9.99 -9.61
CA VAL A 45 -21.28 -9.21 -9.08
C VAL A 45 -21.00 -7.71 -9.19
N ALA A 46 -19.81 -7.28 -8.75
CA ALA A 46 -19.41 -5.88 -8.78
C ALA A 46 -19.32 -5.34 -10.23
N GLY A 47 -18.92 -6.17 -11.18
CA GLY A 47 -18.84 -5.80 -12.60
C GLY A 47 -20.19 -5.44 -13.22
N HIS A 48 -21.29 -5.92 -12.65
CA HIS A 48 -22.64 -5.58 -13.12
C HIS A 48 -23.15 -4.22 -12.62
N MET A 49 -22.33 -3.45 -11.95
CA MET A 49 -22.68 -2.14 -11.45
C MET A 49 -22.86 -1.11 -12.57
N TYR A 50 -22.16 -1.27 -13.69
CA TYR A 50 -22.06 -0.25 -14.72
C TYR A 50 -23.06 -0.45 -15.85
N ARG A 51 -23.59 0.67 -16.35
CA ARG A 51 -24.52 0.68 -17.48
C ARG A 51 -23.81 0.34 -18.78
N THR A 52 -24.40 -0.57 -19.52
CA THR A 52 -23.98 -0.96 -20.88
C THR A 52 -25.15 -0.76 -21.85
N ASN A 53 -25.59 -1.84 -22.54
CA ASN A 53 -26.61 -1.76 -23.58
C ASN A 53 -28.05 -1.91 -23.06
N TRP A 54 -28.25 -2.24 -21.78
CA TRP A 54 -29.59 -2.59 -21.25
C TRP A 54 -30.22 -1.52 -20.36
N GLY A 55 -29.65 -0.33 -20.30
CA GLY A 55 -30.22 0.82 -19.62
C GLY A 55 -30.10 0.83 -18.09
N ILE A 56 -29.83 -0.31 -17.46
CA ILE A 56 -29.63 -0.43 -16.02
C ILE A 56 -28.15 -0.26 -15.64
N GLY A 57 -27.88 0.26 -14.45
CA GLY A 57 -26.55 0.43 -13.93
C GLY A 57 -26.11 1.90 -13.86
N HIS A 58 -24.88 2.09 -13.45
CA HIS A 58 -24.29 3.42 -13.26
C HIS A 58 -23.47 3.86 -14.46
N SER A 59 -23.44 5.15 -14.71
CA SER A 59 -22.45 5.78 -15.59
C SER A 59 -21.21 6.13 -14.77
N MET A 60 -20.04 5.65 -15.18
CA MET A 60 -18.76 5.98 -14.53
C MET A 60 -18.54 7.49 -14.49
N LYS A 61 -18.87 8.18 -15.57
CA LYS A 61 -18.76 9.64 -15.66
C LYS A 61 -19.67 10.33 -14.64
N GLU A 62 -20.91 9.90 -14.52
CA GLU A 62 -21.86 10.47 -13.55
C GLU A 62 -21.41 10.22 -12.11
N ILE A 63 -20.87 9.04 -11.82
CA ILE A 63 -20.32 8.73 -10.49
C ILE A 63 -19.20 9.71 -10.14
N LEU A 64 -18.23 9.86 -11.03
CA LEU A 64 -17.09 10.76 -10.81
C LEU A 64 -17.55 12.20 -10.63
N GLU A 65 -18.43 12.69 -11.48
CA GLU A 65 -18.91 14.09 -11.41
C GLU A 65 -19.78 14.36 -10.17
N ALA A 66 -20.49 13.37 -9.66
CA ALA A 66 -21.27 13.47 -8.44
C ALA A 66 -20.40 13.54 -7.16
N HIS A 67 -19.16 13.03 -7.24
CA HIS A 67 -18.24 12.99 -6.10
C HIS A 67 -17.45 14.30 -5.99
N LYS A 68 -18.06 15.27 -5.35
CA LYS A 68 -17.45 16.55 -4.99
C LYS A 68 -17.98 17.02 -3.64
N GLY A 69 -17.13 17.73 -2.91
CA GLY A 69 -17.47 18.28 -1.60
C GLY A 69 -17.24 19.79 -1.56
N PRO A 70 -17.56 20.45 -0.43
CA PRO A 70 -17.40 21.89 -0.28
C PRO A 70 -15.95 22.37 -0.33
N PHE A 71 -14.98 21.51 -0.06
CA PHE A 71 -13.54 21.83 -0.07
C PHE A 71 -12.81 21.42 -1.35
N THR A 72 -13.46 20.76 -2.29
CA THR A 72 -12.83 20.13 -3.45
C THR A 72 -13.22 20.72 -4.79
N GLY A 73 -13.90 21.87 -4.81
CA GLY A 73 -14.29 22.55 -6.05
C GLY A 73 -15.21 21.69 -6.90
N GLU A 74 -14.83 21.47 -8.16
CA GLU A 74 -15.57 20.60 -9.09
C GLU A 74 -15.23 19.09 -8.89
N GLY A 75 -14.42 18.75 -7.89
CA GLY A 75 -14.12 17.37 -7.52
C GLY A 75 -13.53 16.56 -8.67
N HIS A 76 -14.17 15.44 -8.97
CA HIS A 76 -13.69 14.47 -9.97
C HIS A 76 -14.12 14.79 -11.41
N LYS A 77 -14.65 15.97 -11.68
CA LYS A 77 -15.06 16.38 -13.02
C LYS A 77 -13.86 16.43 -13.96
N GLY A 78 -14.03 15.92 -15.18
CA GLY A 78 -12.98 15.84 -16.20
C GLY A 78 -12.10 14.61 -16.13
N LEU A 79 -12.15 13.84 -15.04
CA LEU A 79 -11.31 12.64 -14.89
C LEU A 79 -11.76 11.49 -15.79
N TYR A 80 -13.05 11.37 -16.08
CA TYR A 80 -13.52 10.34 -17.03
C TYR A 80 -12.88 10.53 -18.41
N GLU A 81 -12.85 11.74 -18.89
CA GLU A 81 -12.24 12.11 -20.18
C GLU A 81 -10.73 11.81 -20.19
N ILE A 82 -10.03 12.12 -19.11
CA ILE A 82 -8.60 11.81 -18.96
C ILE A 82 -8.36 10.29 -19.01
N LEU A 83 -9.12 9.53 -18.21
CA LEU A 83 -8.91 8.09 -18.06
C LEU A 83 -9.36 7.28 -19.27
N THR A 84 -10.25 7.81 -20.11
CA THR A 84 -10.69 7.15 -21.33
C THR A 84 -9.87 7.53 -22.57
N THR A 85 -9.03 8.54 -22.49
CA THR A 85 -8.26 9.05 -23.64
C THR A 85 -6.76 9.07 -23.45
N SER A 86 -6.27 8.99 -22.22
CA SER A 86 -4.83 9.01 -21.94
C SER A 86 -4.31 7.65 -21.49
N TRP A 87 -3.46 7.03 -22.31
CA TRP A 87 -2.71 5.84 -21.94
C TRP A 87 -1.78 6.09 -20.75
N HIS A 88 -1.15 7.26 -20.70
CA HIS A 88 -0.21 7.59 -19.62
C HIS A 88 -0.91 7.76 -18.27
N ALA A 89 -2.12 8.32 -18.24
CA ALA A 89 -2.91 8.42 -17.03
C ALA A 89 -3.29 7.03 -16.49
N GLN A 90 -3.75 6.13 -17.35
CA GLN A 90 -4.08 4.74 -17.00
C GLN A 90 -2.84 3.99 -16.51
N LEU A 91 -1.73 4.12 -17.22
CA LEU A 91 -0.50 3.43 -16.88
C LEU A 91 0.08 3.93 -15.56
N ALA A 92 0.03 5.24 -15.30
CA ALA A 92 0.48 5.81 -14.05
C ALA A 92 -0.31 5.27 -12.85
N ILE A 93 -1.64 5.25 -12.93
CA ILE A 93 -2.51 4.73 -11.87
C ILE A 93 -2.30 3.23 -11.68
N ASN A 94 -2.29 2.46 -12.75
CA ASN A 94 -2.15 1.00 -12.69
C ASN A 94 -0.78 0.59 -12.13
N LEU A 95 0.30 1.28 -12.52
CA LEU A 95 1.63 1.03 -11.97
C LEU A 95 1.72 1.43 -10.50
N ALA A 96 1.08 2.51 -10.08
CA ALA A 96 1.04 2.91 -8.68
C ALA A 96 0.31 1.88 -7.82
N MET A 97 -0.83 1.38 -8.28
CA MET A 97 -1.59 0.34 -7.59
C MET A 97 -0.82 -0.98 -7.53
N LEU A 98 -0.31 -1.44 -8.68
CA LEU A 98 0.47 -2.68 -8.76
C LEU A 98 1.74 -2.58 -7.91
N GLY A 99 2.45 -1.47 -7.98
CA GLY A 99 3.66 -1.25 -7.20
C GLY A 99 3.41 -1.29 -5.71
N SER A 100 2.37 -0.61 -5.25
CA SER A 100 2.01 -0.56 -3.82
C SER A 100 1.62 -1.93 -3.27
N VAL A 101 0.85 -2.72 -4.04
CA VAL A 101 0.43 -4.07 -3.63
C VAL A 101 1.57 -5.09 -3.72
N SER A 102 2.51 -4.90 -4.64
CA SER A 102 3.62 -5.84 -4.86
C SER A 102 4.73 -5.75 -3.81
N ILE A 103 4.77 -4.68 -3.02
CA ILE A 103 5.80 -4.49 -1.97
C ILE A 103 5.48 -5.38 -0.77
N ILE A 104 5.75 -6.68 -0.88
CA ILE A 104 5.46 -7.67 0.17
C ILE A 104 6.73 -8.36 0.67
N VAL A 105 7.54 -8.93 -0.22
CA VAL A 105 8.76 -9.70 0.10
C VAL A 105 9.85 -9.36 -0.92
N ALA A 106 11.12 -9.62 -0.61
CA ALA A 106 12.33 -9.17 -1.31
C ALA A 106 12.23 -8.97 -2.83
N HIS A 107 11.92 -10.03 -3.60
CA HIS A 107 11.77 -9.92 -5.05
C HIS A 107 10.63 -8.96 -5.45
N HIS A 108 9.47 -9.10 -4.81
CA HIS A 108 8.31 -8.25 -5.10
C HIS A 108 8.51 -6.81 -4.63
N MET A 109 9.33 -6.57 -3.59
CA MET A 109 9.71 -5.21 -3.20
C MET A 109 10.49 -4.50 -4.32
N TRP A 110 11.40 -5.18 -5.00
CA TRP A 110 12.11 -4.61 -6.14
C TRP A 110 11.18 -4.35 -7.32
N ILE A 111 10.34 -5.32 -7.68
CA ILE A 111 9.34 -5.15 -8.73
C ILE A 111 8.40 -3.99 -8.38
N GLY A 112 7.89 -3.95 -7.14
CA GLY A 112 7.03 -2.88 -6.66
C GLY A 112 7.69 -1.51 -6.73
N GLY A 113 8.94 -1.41 -6.31
CA GLY A 113 9.74 -0.18 -6.39
C GLY A 113 9.88 0.34 -7.82
N PHE A 114 10.21 -0.53 -8.77
CA PHE A 114 10.26 -0.16 -10.19
C PHE A 114 8.89 0.26 -10.74
N CYS A 115 7.82 -0.43 -10.34
CA CYS A 115 6.47 -0.05 -10.74
C CYS A 115 6.08 1.34 -10.22
N VAL A 116 6.37 1.65 -8.96
CA VAL A 116 6.11 2.99 -8.38
C VAL A 116 6.91 4.07 -9.10
N THR A 117 8.18 3.80 -9.39
CA THR A 117 9.02 4.72 -10.17
C THR A 117 8.46 4.92 -11.59
N GLY A 118 8.02 3.84 -12.23
CA GLY A 118 7.34 3.90 -13.53
C GLY A 118 6.03 4.67 -13.49
N ALA A 119 5.27 4.54 -12.41
CA ALA A 119 4.05 5.32 -12.20
C ALA A 119 4.34 6.81 -12.19
N ALA A 120 5.36 7.24 -11.46
CA ALA A 120 5.77 8.65 -11.42
C ALA A 120 6.26 9.14 -12.77
N ALA A 121 7.06 8.33 -13.49
CA ALA A 121 7.53 8.67 -14.84
C ALA A 121 6.35 8.89 -15.80
N HIS A 122 5.37 7.97 -15.81
CA HIS A 122 4.20 8.10 -16.70
C HIS A 122 3.23 9.18 -16.24
N ALA A 123 3.15 9.49 -14.94
CA ALA A 123 2.42 10.66 -14.46
C ALA A 123 3.05 11.96 -14.97
N ALA A 124 4.38 12.06 -14.98
CA ALA A 124 5.09 13.21 -15.57
C ALA A 124 4.87 13.31 -17.08
N ILE A 125 4.88 12.18 -17.79
CA ILE A 125 4.58 12.16 -19.25
C ILE A 125 3.14 12.59 -19.50
N PHE A 126 2.18 12.13 -18.69
CA PHE A 126 0.80 12.61 -18.74
C PHE A 126 0.72 14.13 -18.61
N MET A 127 1.42 14.69 -17.62
CA MET A 127 1.41 16.14 -17.38
C MET A 127 1.96 16.94 -18.59
N VAL A 128 2.99 16.42 -19.25
CA VAL A 128 3.61 17.10 -20.40
C VAL A 128 2.81 16.90 -21.69
N ARG A 129 2.32 15.68 -21.94
CA ARG A 129 1.74 15.33 -23.24
C ARG A 129 0.22 15.37 -23.28
N ASP A 130 -0.45 14.99 -22.19
CA ASP A 130 -1.88 14.70 -22.22
C ASP A 130 -2.71 15.63 -21.31
N TYR A 131 -2.08 16.40 -20.43
CA TYR A 131 -2.77 17.33 -19.55
C TYR A 131 -3.20 18.59 -20.31
N ASP A 132 -4.51 18.85 -20.29
CA ASP A 132 -5.10 20.08 -20.86
C ASP A 132 -5.68 20.96 -19.73
N PRO A 133 -5.08 22.11 -19.42
CA PRO A 133 -5.58 23.01 -18.39
C PRO A 133 -7.00 23.50 -18.61
N THR A 134 -7.43 23.64 -19.88
CA THR A 134 -8.76 24.17 -20.21
C THR A 134 -9.89 23.21 -19.87
N ASN A 135 -9.60 21.91 -19.84
CA ASN A 135 -10.57 20.87 -19.49
C ASN A 135 -10.52 20.47 -18.00
N ASN A 136 -9.65 21.08 -17.22
CA ASN A 136 -9.42 20.76 -15.82
C ASN A 136 -9.50 22.00 -14.94
N TYR A 137 -10.58 22.78 -15.12
CA TYR A 137 -10.81 23.99 -14.34
C TYR A 137 -11.43 23.65 -12.98
N ASN A 138 -10.74 24.01 -11.90
CA ASN A 138 -11.19 23.86 -10.51
C ASN A 138 -11.58 22.43 -10.10
N ASN A 139 -11.15 21.42 -10.83
CA ASN A 139 -11.26 20.02 -10.40
C ASN A 139 -10.12 19.65 -9.46
N LEU A 140 -10.10 18.42 -8.94
CA LEU A 140 -9.07 17.96 -8.01
C LEU A 140 -7.66 18.09 -8.57
N LEU A 141 -7.46 17.75 -9.83
CA LEU A 141 -6.14 17.82 -10.47
C LEU A 141 -5.63 19.26 -10.56
N ASP A 142 -6.47 20.19 -11.01
CA ASP A 142 -6.15 21.61 -11.07
C ASP A 142 -5.84 22.17 -9.68
N ARG A 143 -6.63 21.80 -8.68
CA ARG A 143 -6.44 22.24 -7.30
C ARG A 143 -5.12 21.75 -6.71
N VAL A 144 -4.73 20.52 -6.98
CA VAL A 144 -3.42 19.96 -6.57
C VAL A 144 -2.28 20.74 -7.25
N ILE A 145 -2.38 20.99 -8.54
CA ILE A 145 -1.35 21.73 -9.28
C ILE A 145 -1.24 23.17 -8.75
N ARG A 146 -2.35 23.79 -8.45
CA ARG A 146 -2.38 25.19 -7.98
C ARG A 146 -1.79 25.39 -6.59
N HIS A 147 -1.75 24.39 -5.74
CA HIS A 147 -1.09 24.49 -4.43
C HIS A 147 0.14 23.58 -4.32
N ARG A 148 0.75 23.21 -5.46
CA ARG A 148 1.92 22.32 -5.51
C ARG A 148 3.09 22.82 -4.68
N ASP A 149 3.29 24.14 -4.57
CA ASP A 149 4.37 24.72 -3.74
C ASP A 149 4.16 24.39 -2.26
N ALA A 150 2.92 24.45 -1.78
CA ALA A 150 2.59 24.06 -0.41
C ALA A 150 2.80 22.55 -0.18
N ILE A 151 2.37 21.73 -1.12
CA ILE A 151 2.56 20.26 -1.02
C ILE A 151 4.05 19.93 -0.93
N ILE A 152 4.86 20.46 -1.83
CA ILE A 152 6.29 20.12 -1.91
C ILE A 152 7.05 20.72 -0.73
N SER A 153 6.73 21.94 -0.29
CA SER A 153 7.40 22.55 0.87
C SER A 153 7.11 21.79 2.17
N HIS A 154 5.87 21.35 2.39
CA HIS A 154 5.53 20.56 3.56
C HIS A 154 6.14 19.16 3.51
N LEU A 155 6.18 18.54 2.34
CA LEU A 155 6.83 17.24 2.16
C LEU A 155 8.35 17.37 2.39
N ASN A 156 8.97 18.45 1.94
CA ASN A 156 10.38 18.72 2.22
C ASN A 156 10.64 18.85 3.74
N TRP A 157 9.77 19.56 4.43
CA TRP A 157 9.89 19.70 5.89
C TRP A 157 9.79 18.36 6.60
N ILE A 158 8.80 17.52 6.26
CA ILE A 158 8.65 16.22 6.94
C ILE A 158 9.81 15.27 6.63
N CYS A 159 10.42 15.36 5.43
CA CYS A 159 11.62 14.60 5.12
C CYS A 159 12.79 14.98 6.02
N ILE A 160 12.99 16.28 6.24
CA ILE A 160 14.04 16.77 7.14
C ILE A 160 13.77 16.34 8.58
N PHE A 161 12.52 16.50 9.02
CA PHE A 161 12.09 16.07 10.36
C PHE A 161 12.34 14.57 10.58
N LEU A 162 11.88 13.73 9.65
CA LEU A 162 12.04 12.28 9.74
C LEU A 162 13.51 11.86 9.70
N GLY A 163 14.32 12.50 8.90
CA GLY A 163 15.75 12.21 8.82
C GLY A 163 16.45 12.41 10.17
N PHE A 164 16.22 13.54 10.80
CA PHE A 164 16.79 13.82 12.12
C PHE A 164 16.22 12.91 13.22
N HIS A 165 14.91 12.67 13.21
CA HIS A 165 14.24 11.92 14.27
C HIS A 165 14.28 10.40 14.09
N SER A 166 14.78 9.89 12.97
CA SER A 166 15.02 8.46 12.80
C SER A 166 16.52 8.14 12.81
N PHE A 167 17.31 8.76 11.95
CA PHE A 167 18.76 8.54 11.91
C PHE A 167 19.44 9.07 13.18
N GLY A 168 18.95 10.17 13.75
CA GLY A 168 19.46 10.74 15.00
C GLY A 168 19.39 9.77 16.18
N LEU A 169 18.40 8.87 16.21
CA LEU A 169 18.32 7.83 17.25
C LEU A 169 19.50 6.85 17.16
N TYR A 170 19.92 6.49 15.96
CA TYR A 170 21.08 5.63 15.75
C TYR A 170 22.38 6.32 16.18
N ILE A 171 22.55 7.59 15.80
CA ILE A 171 23.73 8.37 16.19
C ILE A 171 23.75 8.59 17.70
N HIS A 172 22.60 8.86 18.31
CA HIS A 172 22.46 8.93 19.76
C HIS A 172 22.93 7.62 20.43
N ASN A 173 22.46 6.50 19.93
CA ASN A 173 22.83 5.19 20.47
C ASN A 173 24.33 4.91 20.30
N ASP A 174 24.91 5.20 19.15
CA ASP A 174 26.34 5.04 18.91
C ASP A 174 27.14 5.90 19.91
N THR A 175 26.71 7.13 20.14
CA THR A 175 27.36 8.05 21.07
C THR A 175 27.26 7.56 22.52
N MET A 176 26.07 7.15 22.95
CA MET A 176 25.86 6.64 24.32
C MET A 176 26.65 5.35 24.56
N SER A 177 26.69 4.47 23.57
CA SER A 177 27.51 3.24 23.66
C SER A 177 28.99 3.56 23.78
N ALA A 178 29.51 4.45 22.96
CA ALA A 178 30.92 4.86 23.02
C ALA A 178 31.31 5.54 24.34
N LEU A 179 30.39 6.24 24.97
CA LEU A 179 30.59 6.89 26.26
C LEU A 179 30.38 5.96 27.47
N GLY A 180 30.10 4.67 27.24
CA GLY A 180 29.80 3.72 28.29
C GLY A 180 28.50 4.01 29.05
N ARG A 181 27.51 4.55 28.35
CA ARG A 181 26.20 4.94 28.88
C ARG A 181 25.05 4.14 28.21
N PRO A 182 25.04 2.79 28.29
CA PRO A 182 24.01 1.99 27.63
C PRO A 182 22.61 2.23 28.21
N GLN A 183 22.48 2.68 29.43
CA GLN A 183 21.20 3.04 30.06
C GLN A 183 20.52 4.25 29.41
N ASP A 184 21.23 5.04 28.64
CA ASP A 184 20.73 6.22 27.94
C ASP A 184 20.47 5.95 26.43
N MET A 185 20.64 4.69 25.99
CA MET A 185 20.34 4.28 24.62
C MET A 185 18.86 4.03 24.42
N PHE A 186 18.41 4.18 23.19
CA PHE A 186 17.10 3.70 22.75
C PHE A 186 17.18 2.20 22.45
N SER A 187 16.73 1.40 23.38
CA SER A 187 16.77 -0.08 23.29
C SER A 187 15.69 -0.69 24.18
N ASP A 188 15.42 -1.96 24.02
CA ASP A 188 14.44 -2.68 24.85
C ASP A 188 14.90 -2.81 26.32
N THR A 189 16.20 -2.66 26.57
CA THR A 189 16.78 -2.74 27.92
C THR A 189 17.03 -1.38 28.57
N ALA A 190 16.76 -0.28 27.87
CA ALA A 190 16.98 1.08 28.35
C ALA A 190 15.76 1.97 28.04
N ILE A 191 15.91 3.00 27.18
CA ILE A 191 14.80 3.86 26.77
C ILE A 191 14.06 3.15 25.63
N GLN A 192 12.86 2.65 25.92
CA GLN A 192 12.08 1.86 24.98
C GLN A 192 11.24 2.74 24.08
N LEU A 193 11.22 2.39 22.79
CA LEU A 193 10.32 2.93 21.77
C LEU A 193 9.55 1.75 21.17
N GLN A 194 8.54 1.27 21.88
CA GLN A 194 7.78 0.10 21.46
C GLN A 194 6.83 0.45 20.32
N PRO A 195 6.84 -0.34 19.21
CA PRO A 195 5.92 -0.14 18.08
C PRO A 195 4.53 -0.68 18.42
N VAL A 196 3.84 -0.02 19.34
CA VAL A 196 2.62 -0.53 19.98
C VAL A 196 1.47 -0.73 18.97
N PHE A 197 1.37 0.09 17.94
CA PHE A 197 0.34 -0.07 16.91
C PHE A 197 0.60 -1.32 16.07
N ALA A 198 1.84 -1.56 15.67
CA ALA A 198 2.22 -2.75 14.91
C ALA A 198 2.07 -4.03 15.76
N GLN A 199 2.42 -3.98 17.05
CA GLN A 199 2.24 -5.07 18.00
C GLN A 199 0.74 -5.40 18.16
N TRP A 200 -0.12 -4.40 18.22
CA TRP A 200 -1.57 -4.60 18.30
C TRP A 200 -2.11 -5.25 17.01
N VAL A 201 -1.70 -4.78 15.84
CA VAL A 201 -2.09 -5.35 14.55
C VAL A 201 -1.66 -6.80 14.45
N GLN A 202 -0.41 -7.10 14.83
CA GLN A 202 0.14 -8.44 14.81
C GLN A 202 -0.66 -9.39 15.70
N LYS A 203 -0.96 -8.97 16.92
CA LYS A 203 -1.77 -9.76 17.85
C LYS A 203 -3.20 -9.97 17.35
N THR A 204 -3.81 -8.93 16.79
CA THR A 204 -5.16 -9.00 16.21
C THR A 204 -5.21 -10.00 15.06
N HIS A 205 -4.21 -9.98 14.17
CA HIS A 205 -4.12 -10.93 13.06
C HIS A 205 -3.85 -12.35 13.54
N TYR A 206 -3.03 -12.53 14.56
CA TYR A 206 -2.78 -13.86 15.14
C TYR A 206 -4.04 -14.46 15.76
N LEU A 207 -4.85 -13.66 16.43
CA LEU A 207 -6.08 -14.09 17.11
C LEU A 207 -7.30 -14.17 16.17
N ALA A 208 -7.19 -13.74 14.93
CA ALA A 208 -8.30 -13.67 13.98
C ALA A 208 -9.07 -15.01 13.82
N PRO A 209 -8.42 -16.17 13.72
CA PRO A 209 -9.14 -17.46 13.61
C PRO A 209 -10.09 -17.76 14.77
N ASN A 210 -9.81 -17.23 15.95
CA ASN A 210 -10.63 -17.46 17.14
C ASN A 210 -11.70 -16.38 17.36
N LEU A 211 -11.62 -15.25 16.66
CA LEU A 211 -12.46 -14.08 16.91
C LEU A 211 -13.15 -13.56 15.64
N THR A 212 -12.40 -13.04 14.67
CA THR A 212 -12.94 -12.32 13.51
C THR A 212 -13.03 -13.16 12.25
N ALA A 213 -12.32 -14.26 12.18
CA ALA A 213 -12.32 -15.21 11.05
C ALA A 213 -12.43 -16.65 11.56
N PRO A 214 -13.56 -17.03 12.24
CA PRO A 214 -13.69 -18.33 12.91
C PRO A 214 -13.67 -19.52 11.96
N ASN A 215 -13.89 -19.31 10.67
CA ASN A 215 -13.80 -20.36 9.64
C ASN A 215 -12.38 -20.62 9.15
N ALA A 216 -11.41 -19.76 9.47
CA ALA A 216 -10.02 -20.00 9.20
C ALA A 216 -9.41 -20.95 10.26
N LEU A 217 -8.59 -21.89 9.82
CA LEU A 217 -7.98 -22.88 10.74
C LEU A 217 -6.76 -22.31 11.45
N SER A 218 -6.07 -21.34 10.86
CA SER A 218 -4.94 -20.65 11.48
C SER A 218 -4.86 -19.20 10.97
N SER A 219 -3.94 -18.42 11.53
CA SER A 219 -3.72 -17.05 11.06
C SER A 219 -3.13 -17.02 9.64
N THR A 220 -3.25 -15.90 8.96
CA THR A 220 -2.84 -15.75 7.57
C THR A 220 -1.32 -15.88 7.37
N SER A 221 -0.53 -15.56 8.39
CA SER A 221 0.92 -15.59 8.30
C SER A 221 1.56 -16.06 9.62
N PRO A 222 2.57 -16.93 9.58
CA PRO A 222 3.36 -17.28 10.75
C PRO A 222 4.13 -16.10 11.37
N THR A 223 4.29 -14.99 10.66
CA THR A 223 4.95 -13.79 11.20
C THR A 223 4.17 -13.12 12.32
N TRP A 224 2.84 -13.32 12.36
CA TRP A 224 2.01 -12.80 13.45
C TRP A 224 2.18 -13.56 14.76
N GLY A 225 2.54 -14.83 14.70
CA GLY A 225 2.68 -15.73 15.83
C GLY A 225 2.51 -17.19 15.42
N GLY A 226 2.63 -18.09 16.39
CA GLY A 226 2.51 -19.52 16.15
C GLY A 226 3.86 -20.21 15.92
N ASP A 227 3.85 -21.29 15.17
CA ASP A 227 5.01 -22.15 14.97
C ASP A 227 5.90 -21.65 13.82
N ILE A 228 7.18 -22.03 13.92
CA ILE A 228 8.15 -21.84 12.83
C ILE A 228 7.82 -22.84 11.71
N VAL A 229 7.84 -22.36 10.47
CA VAL A 229 7.75 -23.21 9.27
C VAL A 229 9.13 -23.31 8.63
N ALA A 230 9.62 -24.53 8.49
CA ALA A 230 10.92 -24.82 7.88
C ALA A 230 10.77 -25.83 6.75
N VAL A 231 11.54 -25.66 5.67
CA VAL A 231 11.55 -26.52 4.50
C VAL A 231 13.00 -26.78 4.10
N GLY A 232 13.35 -28.04 3.93
CA GLY A 232 14.72 -28.44 3.54
C GLY A 232 15.80 -27.98 4.53
N GLY A 233 15.46 -27.91 5.82
CA GLY A 233 16.39 -27.48 6.87
C GLY A 233 16.56 -25.98 6.97
N LYS A 234 15.79 -25.18 6.19
CA LYS A 234 15.82 -23.71 6.21
C LYS A 234 14.49 -23.16 6.68
N ILE A 235 14.53 -22.12 7.51
CA ILE A 235 13.33 -21.44 7.99
C ILE A 235 12.69 -20.70 6.81
N ALA A 236 11.45 -21.07 6.48
CA ALA A 236 10.66 -20.40 5.47
C ALA A 236 9.98 -19.14 6.06
N MET A 237 9.41 -19.26 7.26
CA MET A 237 8.77 -18.17 7.97
C MET A 237 8.73 -18.47 9.47
N MET A 238 8.79 -17.42 10.29
CA MET A 238 8.75 -17.55 11.75
C MET A 238 8.04 -16.36 12.38
N PRO A 239 7.53 -16.49 13.62
CA PRO A 239 7.02 -15.37 14.38
C PRO A 239 8.09 -14.28 14.54
N ILE A 240 7.69 -13.04 14.35
CA ILE A 240 8.58 -11.87 14.47
C ILE A 240 8.15 -11.07 15.69
N SER A 241 9.04 -10.99 16.68
CA SER A 241 8.84 -10.15 17.84
C SER A 241 9.29 -8.73 17.52
N LEU A 242 8.38 -7.77 17.63
CA LEU A 242 8.65 -6.35 17.33
C LEU A 242 9.06 -5.62 18.61
N GLY A 243 10.12 -4.86 18.53
CA GLY A 243 10.66 -4.07 19.65
C GLY A 243 11.19 -2.71 19.20
N THR A 244 12.01 -2.09 20.03
CA THR A 244 12.59 -0.75 19.80
C THR A 244 13.38 -0.68 18.49
N ALA A 245 14.17 -1.69 18.17
CA ALA A 245 14.92 -1.74 16.91
C ALA A 245 13.99 -1.70 15.69
N ASP A 246 12.85 -2.37 15.78
CA ASP A 246 11.84 -2.37 14.71
C ASP A 246 11.14 -1.00 14.57
N PHE A 247 10.84 -0.35 15.68
CA PHE A 247 10.35 1.03 15.67
C PHE A 247 11.33 1.95 14.95
N MET A 248 12.62 1.87 15.29
CA MET A 248 13.64 2.73 14.70
C MET A 248 13.80 2.49 13.21
N VAL A 249 13.90 1.23 12.76
CA VAL A 249 14.11 0.94 11.33
C VAL A 249 12.86 1.23 10.50
N HIS A 250 11.67 1.05 11.04
CA HIS A 250 10.43 1.44 10.33
C HIS A 250 10.38 2.95 10.11
N HIS A 251 10.90 3.76 11.05
CA HIS A 251 10.97 5.20 10.85
C HIS A 251 12.07 5.61 9.88
N ILE A 252 13.17 4.86 9.78
CA ILE A 252 14.13 5.00 8.66
C ILE A 252 13.46 4.70 7.32
N HIS A 253 12.66 3.64 7.24
CA HIS A 253 11.91 3.34 6.01
C HIS A 253 10.90 4.44 5.69
N ALA A 254 10.19 4.96 6.69
CA ALA A 254 9.29 6.09 6.50
C ALA A 254 10.05 7.32 5.97
N PHE A 255 11.21 7.63 6.52
CA PHE A 255 12.07 8.70 6.05
C PHE A 255 12.43 8.51 4.57
N THR A 256 12.96 7.38 4.20
CA THR A 256 13.42 7.13 2.83
C THR A 256 12.27 7.08 1.83
N ILE A 257 11.09 6.57 2.22
CA ILE A 257 9.87 6.60 1.41
C ILE A 257 9.42 8.04 1.16
N HIS A 258 9.38 8.88 2.19
CA HIS A 258 8.99 10.29 2.03
C HIS A 258 9.96 11.07 1.14
N VAL A 259 11.27 10.83 1.27
CA VAL A 259 12.28 11.46 0.39
C VAL A 259 12.09 11.02 -1.07
N THR A 260 11.84 9.74 -1.28
CA THR A 260 11.57 9.21 -2.63
C THR A 260 10.33 9.85 -3.23
N VAL A 261 9.25 9.93 -2.46
CA VAL A 261 8.01 10.59 -2.90
C VAL A 261 8.23 12.07 -3.17
N LEU A 262 9.04 12.76 -2.35
CA LEU A 262 9.40 14.16 -2.59
C LEU A 262 10.03 14.35 -3.98
N ILE A 263 11.00 13.52 -4.31
CA ILE A 263 11.70 13.59 -5.59
C ILE A 263 10.75 13.30 -6.75
N LEU A 264 10.00 12.21 -6.66
CA LEU A 264 9.10 11.76 -7.72
C LEU A 264 7.91 12.71 -7.91
N LEU A 265 7.27 13.12 -6.83
CA LEU A 265 6.10 14.01 -6.88
C LEU A 265 6.47 15.41 -7.34
N LYS A 266 7.63 15.92 -6.90
CA LYS A 266 8.16 17.19 -7.42
C LYS A 266 8.35 17.12 -8.94
N GLY A 267 8.91 16.03 -9.45
CA GLY A 267 9.07 15.80 -10.89
C GLY A 267 7.75 15.78 -11.65
N VAL A 268 6.67 15.29 -11.04
CA VAL A 268 5.33 15.28 -11.65
C VAL A 268 4.69 16.67 -11.61
N LEU A 269 4.65 17.29 -10.45
CA LEU A 269 3.94 18.57 -10.26
C LEU A 269 4.65 19.74 -10.94
N PHE A 270 5.96 19.66 -11.15
CA PHE A 270 6.76 20.66 -11.84
C PHE A 270 7.21 20.21 -13.25
N ALA A 271 6.59 19.19 -13.82
CA ALA A 271 6.97 18.65 -15.12
C ALA A 271 6.79 19.66 -16.26
N ARG A 272 5.78 20.52 -16.19
CA ARG A 272 5.46 21.48 -17.23
C ARG A 272 6.15 22.84 -17.06
N SER A 273 6.35 23.27 -15.84
CA SER A 273 6.96 24.56 -15.51
C SER A 273 7.45 24.57 -14.07
N SER A 274 8.57 25.24 -13.83
CA SER A 274 9.10 25.52 -12.48
C SER A 274 8.64 26.86 -11.93
N ARG A 275 7.89 27.66 -12.69
CA ARG A 275 7.44 29.00 -12.28
C ARG A 275 6.38 28.89 -11.20
N LEU A 276 6.39 29.85 -10.28
CA LEU A 276 5.33 29.98 -9.26
C LEU A 276 3.98 30.20 -9.93
N ILE A 277 2.95 29.58 -9.39
CA ILE A 277 1.57 29.77 -9.82
C ILE A 277 0.98 30.91 -8.97
N PRO A 278 0.47 31.98 -9.61
CA PRO A 278 -0.10 33.11 -8.88
C PRO A 278 -1.36 32.77 -8.11
#